data_22a2e802fa4e2dc6d83e107214416f43
#
_entry.id   22a2e802fa4e2dc6d83e107214416f43
#
_cell.length_a   1.000
_cell.length_b   1.000
_cell.length_c   1.000
_cell.angle_alpha   90.00
_cell.angle_beta   90.00
_cell.angle_gamma   90.00
#
_symmetry.space_group_name_H-M   'P 1'
#
loop_
_entity.id
_entity.type
_entity.pdbx_description
1 polymer ?
#
loop_
_entity_poly.entity_id
_entity_poly.type
_entity_poly.pdbx_seq_one_letter_code
_entity_poly.pdbx_strand_id
1 'polypeptide(L)'
;MKVTKYEIDMLNVKAADAFLIHFFNDENNYEYVVLIDGGNYDDGKTIAEFIRNNYSQHYIDLAICTHCDKDHYGGLIYLLEQQRDDGDDNMGIQEIWVDDPANHVELGKIKWYRRQDTLEVEARSVFDLGDTNLMNIIDGLVEEKKIKFFEPFADANDYHDKSYISSKWSGLITIIGPTVDYYSDLVPDFRNDLKKKDYETDENEDSSVELTEGQVYSKTLKDAGDDPSTHNQSSVILKFVPDNSDVYLFLGDAGREAIESMSQDDIDSIQNVYWLKVPHHGSKYNVDNDIINHIHPEVAYISTEKYGHYLSKAVVNALKKAGADVYSTSVNGSMCHHHNTITHEGYSTANPL
;
A
#
# COMPACT_ATOMS: atom_id res chain seq x y z
N MET A 1 11.91 18.24 -6.47
CA MET A 1 10.57 18.75 -6.81
C MET A 1 10.06 19.60 -5.67
N LYS A 2 9.38 20.68 -5.99
CA LYS A 2 8.69 21.51 -4.99
C LYS A 2 7.18 21.28 -5.11
N VAL A 3 6.50 20.92 -4.01
CA VAL A 3 5.10 20.49 -4.01
C VAL A 3 4.34 21.17 -2.87
N THR A 4 3.50 22.15 -3.20
CA THR A 4 2.63 22.83 -2.23
C THR A 4 1.14 22.57 -2.48
N LYS A 5 0.79 21.98 -3.65
CA LYS A 5 -0.56 21.58 -3.99
C LYS A 5 -0.61 20.08 -4.22
N TYR A 6 -1.39 19.40 -3.45
CA TYR A 6 -1.55 17.95 -3.54
C TYR A 6 -2.88 17.52 -2.92
N GLU A 7 -3.27 16.33 -3.25
CA GLU A 7 -4.39 15.61 -2.65
C GLU A 7 -4.08 14.12 -2.59
N ILE A 8 -4.73 13.43 -1.67
CA ILE A 8 -4.67 11.98 -1.54
C ILE A 8 -6.09 11.46 -1.65
N ASP A 9 -6.37 10.77 -2.74
CA ASP A 9 -7.66 10.13 -2.98
C ASP A 9 -7.60 8.67 -2.55
N MET A 10 -8.39 8.31 -1.56
CA MET A 10 -8.59 6.94 -1.12
C MET A 10 -9.86 6.42 -1.77
N LEU A 11 -9.73 5.50 -2.71
CA LEU A 11 -10.86 4.96 -3.44
C LEU A 11 -11.59 3.91 -2.60
N ASN A 12 -12.93 3.88 -2.72
CA ASN A 12 -13.72 2.84 -2.08
C ASN A 12 -13.72 1.55 -2.92
N VAL A 13 -12.69 0.75 -2.72
CA VAL A 13 -12.50 -0.57 -3.33
C VAL A 13 -12.86 -1.71 -2.37
N LYS A 14 -13.71 -1.44 -1.39
CA LYS A 14 -14.16 -2.36 -0.34
C LYS A 14 -13.02 -2.77 0.61
N ALA A 15 -12.82 -4.10 0.80
CA ALA A 15 -11.71 -4.65 1.56
C ALA A 15 -10.49 -4.85 0.65
N ALA A 16 -9.95 -3.74 0.14
CA ALA A 16 -8.81 -3.67 -0.73
C ALA A 16 -8.19 -2.28 -0.64
N ASP A 17 -7.02 -2.06 -1.19
CA ASP A 17 -6.34 -0.77 -1.15
C ASP A 17 -6.12 -0.18 -2.55
N ALA A 18 -6.50 1.08 -2.72
CA ALA A 18 -6.17 1.90 -3.88
C ALA A 18 -6.11 3.38 -3.48
N PHE A 19 -4.92 3.95 -3.56
CA PHE A 19 -4.68 5.36 -3.23
C PHE A 19 -4.07 6.07 -4.41
N LEU A 20 -4.52 7.28 -4.67
CA LEU A 20 -3.93 8.18 -5.64
C LEU A 20 -3.36 9.39 -4.90
N ILE A 21 -2.07 9.66 -5.10
CA ILE A 21 -1.46 10.92 -4.71
C ILE A 21 -1.37 11.77 -5.98
N HIS A 22 -2.15 12.82 -6.03
CA HIS A 22 -2.20 13.76 -7.14
C HIS A 22 -1.59 15.09 -6.71
N PHE A 23 -0.62 15.60 -7.45
CA PHE A 23 0.07 16.83 -7.07
C PHE A 23 0.66 17.59 -8.25
N PHE A 24 1.00 18.86 -8.01
CA PHE A 24 1.63 19.72 -8.98
C PHE A 24 3.04 20.12 -8.53
N ASN A 25 3.99 20.02 -9.46
CA ASN A 25 5.31 20.60 -9.23
C ASN A 25 5.24 22.11 -9.44
N ASP A 26 5.46 22.88 -8.36
CA ASP A 26 5.37 24.35 -8.36
C ASP A 26 6.35 25.03 -9.33
N GLU A 27 7.47 24.38 -9.67
CA GLU A 27 8.51 24.95 -10.54
C GLU A 27 8.10 25.00 -12.01
N ASN A 28 7.29 24.05 -12.46
CA ASN A 28 6.89 23.91 -13.87
C ASN A 28 5.40 23.66 -14.08
N ASN A 29 4.63 23.64 -13.00
CA ASN A 29 3.19 23.33 -12.99
C ASN A 29 2.83 22.00 -13.67
N TYR A 30 3.77 21.06 -13.67
CA TYR A 30 3.51 19.71 -14.19
C TYR A 30 2.71 18.91 -13.15
N GLU A 31 1.68 18.22 -13.65
CA GLU A 31 0.76 17.39 -12.87
C GLU A 31 1.33 15.97 -12.77
N TYR A 32 1.32 15.42 -11.58
CA TYR A 32 1.80 14.07 -11.30
C TYR A 32 0.71 13.23 -10.64
N VAL A 33 0.64 11.96 -11.03
CA VAL A 33 -0.25 10.96 -10.44
C VAL A 33 0.59 9.77 -9.97
N VAL A 34 0.52 9.47 -8.68
CA VAL A 34 1.11 8.27 -8.07
C VAL A 34 -0.01 7.37 -7.59
N LEU A 35 0.00 6.12 -8.01
CA LEU A 35 -0.93 5.08 -7.55
C LEU A 35 -0.21 4.19 -6.53
N ILE A 36 -0.79 4.01 -5.35
CA ILE A 36 -0.35 3.04 -4.34
C ILE A 36 -1.43 1.98 -4.25
N ASP A 37 -1.09 0.77 -4.63
CA ASP A 37 -1.94 -0.40 -4.79
C ASP A 37 -3.08 -0.21 -5.82
N GLY A 38 -3.60 -1.29 -6.31
CA GLY A 38 -4.60 -1.30 -7.38
C GLY A 38 -5.95 -1.87 -6.99
N GLY A 39 -6.12 -2.32 -5.74
CA GLY A 39 -7.31 -3.06 -5.36
C GLY A 39 -7.38 -4.44 -6.02
N ASN A 40 -8.57 -5.01 -6.06
CA ASN A 40 -8.83 -6.23 -6.83
C ASN A 40 -8.81 -5.96 -8.34
N TYR A 41 -8.80 -6.99 -9.16
CA TYR A 41 -8.70 -6.86 -10.62
C TYR A 41 -9.69 -5.87 -11.24
N ASP A 42 -10.98 -5.95 -10.87
CA ASP A 42 -12.02 -5.06 -11.39
C ASP A 42 -11.88 -3.61 -10.92
N ASP A 43 -11.17 -3.37 -9.83
CA ASP A 43 -10.92 -2.03 -9.29
C ASP A 43 -9.97 -1.23 -10.17
N GLY A 44 -9.13 -1.89 -10.98
CA GLY A 44 -8.30 -1.23 -11.99
C GLY A 44 -9.11 -0.37 -12.97
N LYS A 45 -10.30 -0.82 -13.36
CA LYS A 45 -11.22 -0.04 -14.17
C LYS A 45 -11.74 1.18 -13.42
N THR A 46 -12.10 1.02 -12.14
CA THR A 46 -12.55 2.12 -11.28
C THR A 46 -11.46 3.18 -11.14
N ILE A 47 -10.20 2.77 -10.99
CA ILE A 47 -9.05 3.67 -10.92
C ILE A 47 -8.90 4.45 -12.24
N ALA A 48 -8.95 3.77 -13.39
CA ALA A 48 -8.83 4.41 -14.71
C ALA A 48 -9.98 5.43 -14.94
N GLU A 49 -11.21 5.07 -14.62
CA GLU A 49 -12.36 5.94 -14.70
C GLU A 49 -12.22 7.15 -13.76
N PHE A 50 -11.73 6.94 -12.54
CA PHE A 50 -11.51 8.01 -11.58
C PHE A 50 -10.49 9.03 -12.10
N ILE A 51 -9.33 8.58 -12.57
CA ILE A 51 -8.29 9.45 -13.14
C ILE A 51 -8.83 10.26 -14.31
N ARG A 52 -9.53 9.61 -15.27
CA ARG A 52 -10.10 10.31 -16.43
C ARG A 52 -11.14 11.38 -16.07
N ASN A 53 -11.88 11.13 -15.02
CA ASN A 53 -12.98 12.04 -14.65
C ASN A 53 -12.52 13.20 -13.76
N ASN A 54 -11.41 13.03 -13.03
CA ASN A 54 -11.04 13.98 -11.98
C ASN A 54 -9.71 14.69 -12.25
N TYR A 55 -8.77 14.08 -13.00
CA TYR A 55 -7.45 14.67 -13.27
C TYR A 55 -7.33 15.15 -14.70
N SER A 56 -6.50 16.18 -14.93
CA SER A 56 -6.24 16.65 -16.29
C SER A 56 -5.29 15.72 -17.03
N GLN A 57 -4.41 15.06 -16.28
CA GLN A 57 -3.49 14.07 -16.79
C GLN A 57 -4.14 12.69 -16.76
N HIS A 58 -4.06 11.95 -17.87
CA HIS A 58 -4.66 10.63 -18.01
C HIS A 58 -3.61 9.53 -18.10
N TYR A 59 -2.54 9.63 -17.32
CA TYR A 59 -1.53 8.57 -17.14
C TYR A 59 -1.02 8.57 -15.70
N ILE A 60 -0.40 7.47 -15.31
CA ILE A 60 0.17 7.25 -13.98
C ILE A 60 1.68 7.39 -14.07
N ASP A 61 2.25 8.39 -13.38
CA ASP A 61 3.70 8.60 -13.35
C ASP A 61 4.44 7.50 -12.59
N LEU A 62 3.84 7.01 -11.51
CA LEU A 62 4.38 5.95 -10.67
C LEU A 62 3.24 5.10 -10.12
N ALA A 63 3.36 3.78 -10.27
CA ALA A 63 2.56 2.81 -9.54
C ALA A 63 3.44 2.07 -8.52
N ILE A 64 2.95 1.89 -7.29
CA ILE A 64 3.63 1.18 -6.23
C ILE A 64 2.72 0.03 -5.80
N CYS A 65 3.23 -1.21 -5.82
CA CYS A 65 2.59 -2.36 -5.22
C CYS A 65 3.21 -2.60 -3.85
N THR A 66 2.41 -2.53 -2.79
CA THR A 66 2.95 -2.67 -1.44
C THR A 66 3.34 -4.10 -1.12
N HIS A 67 2.55 -5.09 -1.54
CA HIS A 67 2.86 -6.51 -1.36
C HIS A 67 2.05 -7.40 -2.31
N CYS A 68 2.23 -8.72 -2.18
CA CYS A 68 1.75 -9.70 -3.16
C CYS A 68 0.35 -10.28 -2.86
N ASP A 69 -0.52 -9.58 -2.14
CA ASP A 69 -1.91 -9.99 -1.96
C ASP A 69 -2.82 -9.39 -3.05
N LYS A 70 -3.83 -10.18 -3.45
CA LYS A 70 -4.63 -9.91 -4.65
C LYS A 70 -5.44 -8.62 -4.60
N ASP A 71 -5.82 -8.21 -3.41
CA ASP A 71 -6.54 -6.97 -3.13
C ASP A 71 -5.63 -5.73 -3.10
N HIS A 72 -4.34 -5.91 -3.43
CA HIS A 72 -3.36 -4.85 -3.63
C HIS A 72 -2.86 -4.81 -5.08
N TYR A 73 -2.50 -5.99 -5.66
CA TYR A 73 -1.95 -5.99 -7.02
C TYR A 73 -2.97 -6.26 -8.14
N GLY A 74 -4.18 -6.74 -7.82
CA GLY A 74 -5.13 -7.19 -8.84
C GLY A 74 -5.45 -6.14 -9.89
N GLY A 75 -5.76 -4.91 -9.48
CA GLY A 75 -6.04 -3.81 -10.40
C GLY A 75 -4.81 -3.31 -11.14
N LEU A 76 -3.60 -3.50 -10.61
CA LEU A 76 -2.37 -3.22 -11.35
C LEU A 76 -2.24 -4.17 -12.55
N ILE A 77 -2.57 -5.45 -12.39
CA ILE A 77 -2.65 -6.38 -13.54
C ILE A 77 -3.59 -5.83 -14.60
N TYR A 78 -4.82 -5.44 -14.21
CA TYR A 78 -5.78 -4.86 -15.16
C TYR A 78 -5.22 -3.67 -15.91
N LEU A 79 -4.65 -2.69 -15.21
CA LEU A 79 -4.10 -1.47 -15.81
C LEU A 79 -2.92 -1.76 -16.76
N LEU A 80 -2.03 -2.68 -16.38
CA LEU A 80 -0.89 -3.09 -17.20
C LEU A 80 -1.32 -3.91 -18.43
N GLU A 81 -2.36 -4.75 -18.31
CA GLU A 81 -2.96 -5.42 -19.48
C GLU A 81 -3.56 -4.42 -20.46
N GLN A 82 -4.29 -3.40 -19.96
CA GLN A 82 -4.80 -2.33 -20.81
C GLN A 82 -3.66 -1.57 -21.50
N GLN A 83 -2.53 -1.35 -20.83
CA GLN A 83 -1.37 -0.71 -21.42
C GLN A 83 -0.65 -1.60 -22.43
N ARG A 84 -0.52 -2.90 -22.17
CA ARG A 84 0.07 -3.89 -23.06
C ARG A 84 -0.74 -4.00 -24.36
N ASP A 85 -2.05 -4.11 -24.21
CA ASP A 85 -2.98 -4.41 -25.31
C ASP A 85 -3.56 -3.13 -25.97
N ASP A 86 -3.12 -1.94 -25.55
CA ASP A 86 -3.59 -0.62 -26.00
C ASP A 86 -5.12 -0.45 -25.85
N GLY A 87 -5.64 -0.94 -24.72
CA GLY A 87 -7.07 -0.96 -24.42
C GLY A 87 -7.64 0.42 -24.07
N ASP A 88 -8.96 0.50 -24.00
CA ASP A 88 -9.69 1.76 -23.73
C ASP A 88 -9.35 2.36 -22.34
N ASP A 89 -8.96 1.55 -21.38
CA ASP A 89 -8.58 1.95 -20.02
C ASP A 89 -7.07 2.10 -19.82
N ASN A 90 -6.29 2.18 -20.92
CA ASN A 90 -4.85 2.41 -20.86
C ASN A 90 -4.54 3.74 -20.18
N MET A 91 -3.91 3.67 -19.00
CA MET A 91 -3.46 4.83 -18.23
C MET A 91 -1.97 5.11 -18.38
N GLY A 92 -1.24 4.35 -19.21
CA GLY A 92 0.14 4.64 -19.55
C GLY A 92 1.05 4.77 -18.34
N ILE A 93 1.12 3.73 -17.49
CA ILE A 93 2.03 3.68 -16.32
C ILE A 93 3.47 3.90 -16.81
N GLN A 94 4.16 4.92 -16.26
CA GLN A 94 5.52 5.28 -16.68
C GLN A 94 6.58 4.52 -15.89
N GLU A 95 6.32 4.31 -14.60
CA GLU A 95 7.24 3.66 -13.67
C GLU A 95 6.42 2.79 -12.71
N ILE A 96 6.93 1.61 -12.38
CA ILE A 96 6.31 0.71 -11.41
C ILE A 96 7.35 0.23 -10.40
N TRP A 97 6.97 0.22 -9.13
CA TRP A 97 7.75 -0.30 -8.02
C TRP A 97 7.05 -1.51 -7.42
N VAL A 98 7.73 -2.64 -7.45
CA VAL A 98 7.26 -3.94 -6.93
C VAL A 98 8.47 -4.75 -6.50
N ASP A 99 8.45 -5.35 -5.32
CA ASP A 99 9.49 -6.28 -4.89
C ASP A 99 9.28 -7.64 -5.58
N ASP A 100 10.26 -8.06 -6.40
CA ASP A 100 10.20 -9.33 -7.13
C ASP A 100 10.81 -10.47 -6.31
N PRO A 101 10.00 -11.40 -5.78
CA PRO A 101 10.51 -12.46 -4.94
C PRO A 101 11.51 -13.38 -5.64
N ALA A 102 11.53 -13.44 -6.97
CA ALA A 102 12.50 -14.22 -7.72
C ALA A 102 13.94 -13.71 -7.54
N ASN A 103 14.11 -12.41 -7.29
CA ASN A 103 15.42 -11.81 -7.06
C ASN A 103 15.96 -12.09 -5.64
N HIS A 104 15.12 -12.59 -4.73
CA HIS A 104 15.39 -12.72 -3.30
C HIS A 104 15.34 -14.16 -2.79
N VAL A 105 15.36 -15.15 -3.69
CA VAL A 105 15.44 -16.58 -3.34
C VAL A 105 16.78 -17.18 -3.72
N GLU A 106 17.31 -18.05 -2.87
CA GLU A 106 18.57 -18.75 -3.09
C GLU A 106 18.37 -20.26 -3.05
N LEU A 107 18.86 -20.96 -4.11
CA LEU A 107 18.93 -22.40 -4.12
C LEU A 107 19.92 -22.88 -3.03
N GLY A 108 19.45 -23.55 -2.04
CA GLY A 108 20.25 -24.01 -0.88
C GLY A 108 19.67 -23.54 0.44
N LYS A 109 19.01 -22.38 0.49
CA LYS A 109 18.14 -22.01 1.62
C LYS A 109 16.85 -22.84 1.62
N ILE A 110 16.36 -23.26 0.43
CA ILE A 110 15.13 -24.06 0.27
C ILE A 110 15.47 -25.46 -0.23
N LYS A 111 15.42 -26.43 0.67
CA LYS A 111 15.98 -27.80 0.48
C LYS A 111 15.26 -28.68 -0.55
N TRP A 112 14.03 -28.37 -0.93
CA TRP A 112 13.26 -29.19 -1.89
C TRP A 112 13.42 -28.77 -3.34
N TYR A 113 14.00 -27.60 -3.60
CA TYR A 113 14.29 -27.16 -4.96
C TYR A 113 15.65 -27.73 -5.43
N ARG A 114 15.70 -28.08 -6.69
CA ARG A 114 16.90 -28.66 -7.33
C ARG A 114 17.55 -27.73 -8.33
N ARG A 115 16.86 -26.66 -8.74
CA ARG A 115 17.29 -25.72 -9.76
C ARG A 115 16.85 -24.32 -9.38
N GLN A 116 17.71 -23.35 -9.59
CA GLN A 116 17.45 -21.94 -9.27
C GLN A 116 16.31 -21.37 -10.10
N ASP A 117 16.29 -21.62 -11.43
CA ASP A 117 15.25 -21.15 -12.32
C ASP A 117 13.83 -21.64 -11.93
N THR A 118 13.72 -22.85 -11.43
CA THR A 118 12.46 -23.39 -10.94
C THR A 118 12.03 -22.70 -9.64
N LEU A 119 12.99 -22.39 -8.76
CA LEU A 119 12.73 -21.68 -7.51
C LEU A 119 12.24 -20.25 -7.77
N GLU A 120 12.84 -19.55 -8.72
CA GLU A 120 12.46 -18.20 -9.13
C GLU A 120 11.03 -18.15 -9.69
N VAL A 121 10.67 -19.09 -10.58
CA VAL A 121 9.31 -19.22 -11.12
C VAL A 121 8.30 -19.47 -10.01
N GLU A 122 8.61 -20.36 -9.07
CA GLU A 122 7.73 -20.66 -7.95
C GLU A 122 7.61 -19.47 -6.98
N ALA A 123 8.68 -18.69 -6.76
CA ALA A 123 8.62 -17.50 -5.94
C ALA A 123 7.67 -16.43 -6.55
N ARG A 124 7.73 -16.23 -7.87
CA ARG A 124 6.84 -15.30 -8.58
C ARG A 124 5.36 -15.74 -8.61
N SER A 125 5.06 -17.01 -8.30
CA SER A 125 3.66 -17.50 -8.32
C SER A 125 2.73 -16.81 -7.30
N VAL A 126 3.26 -16.09 -6.33
CA VAL A 126 2.46 -15.25 -5.41
C VAL A 126 1.72 -14.11 -6.15
N PHE A 127 2.23 -13.70 -7.31
CA PHE A 127 1.62 -12.72 -8.18
C PHE A 127 0.73 -13.32 -9.29
N ASP A 128 0.33 -14.58 -9.16
CA ASP A 128 -0.57 -15.22 -10.13
C ASP A 128 -2.03 -14.82 -9.89
N LEU A 129 -2.69 -14.35 -10.94
CA LEU A 129 -4.12 -14.08 -10.98
C LEU A 129 -4.75 -14.82 -12.18
N GLY A 130 -5.30 -16.02 -11.92
CA GLY A 130 -5.72 -16.92 -12.99
C GLY A 130 -4.55 -17.38 -13.84
N ASP A 131 -4.60 -17.11 -15.13
CA ASP A 131 -3.54 -17.43 -16.10
C ASP A 131 -2.52 -16.30 -16.27
N THR A 132 -2.67 -15.19 -15.56
CA THR A 132 -1.84 -13.99 -15.65
C THR A 132 -0.94 -13.87 -14.44
N ASN A 133 0.31 -13.46 -14.64
CA ASN A 133 1.26 -13.14 -13.57
C ASN A 133 1.72 -11.68 -13.73
N LEU A 134 1.67 -10.91 -12.64
CA LEU A 134 2.03 -9.49 -12.64
C LEU A 134 3.45 -9.26 -13.15
N MET A 135 4.42 -10.03 -12.65
CA MET A 135 5.83 -9.84 -13.01
C MET A 135 6.10 -10.15 -14.48
N ASN A 136 5.38 -11.12 -15.07
CA ASN A 136 5.52 -11.44 -16.50
C ASN A 136 5.01 -10.31 -17.40
N ILE A 137 3.96 -9.59 -16.99
CA ILE A 137 3.48 -8.41 -17.75
C ILE A 137 4.50 -7.29 -17.63
N ILE A 138 5.01 -7.04 -16.42
CA ILE A 138 6.02 -6.02 -16.16
C ILE A 138 7.25 -6.28 -17.03
N ASP A 139 7.79 -7.50 -17.00
CA ASP A 139 8.96 -7.89 -17.81
C ASP A 139 8.75 -7.58 -19.31
N GLY A 140 7.58 -7.97 -19.85
CA GLY A 140 7.24 -7.69 -21.25
C GLY A 140 7.22 -6.19 -21.58
N LEU A 141 6.60 -5.38 -20.71
CA LEU A 141 6.52 -3.93 -20.91
C LEU A 141 7.88 -3.24 -20.71
N VAL A 142 8.74 -3.75 -19.84
CA VAL A 142 10.12 -3.28 -19.65
C VAL A 142 10.97 -3.60 -20.87
N GLU A 143 10.89 -4.81 -21.43
CA GLU A 143 11.58 -5.20 -22.66
C GLU A 143 11.18 -4.31 -23.85
N GLU A 144 9.89 -3.97 -23.94
CA GLU A 144 9.36 -3.03 -24.94
C GLU A 144 9.69 -1.55 -24.63
N LYS A 145 10.34 -1.27 -23.52
CA LYS A 145 10.67 0.10 -23.03
C LYS A 145 9.45 0.99 -22.82
N LYS A 146 8.31 0.40 -22.51
CA LYS A 146 7.07 1.12 -22.21
C LYS A 146 6.99 1.59 -20.76
N ILE A 147 7.63 0.85 -19.84
CA ILE A 147 7.69 1.20 -18.41
C ILE A 147 9.11 1.06 -17.85
N LYS A 148 9.35 1.69 -16.71
CA LYS A 148 10.53 1.44 -15.86
C LYS A 148 10.11 0.63 -14.65
N PHE A 149 10.95 -0.31 -14.23
CA PHE A 149 10.73 -1.16 -13.07
C PHE A 149 11.83 -0.97 -12.03
N PHE A 150 11.43 -0.93 -10.75
CA PHE A 150 12.33 -0.85 -9.60
C PHE A 150 11.75 -1.66 -8.42
N GLU A 151 12.64 -2.09 -7.54
CA GLU A 151 12.30 -2.75 -6.27
C GLU A 151 12.47 -1.75 -5.12
N PRO A 152 11.38 -1.40 -4.40
CA PRO A 152 11.37 -0.29 -3.43
C PRO A 152 11.83 -0.71 -2.02
N PHE A 153 13.11 -1.00 -1.83
CA PHE A 153 13.68 -1.31 -0.52
C PHE A 153 14.21 -0.06 0.20
N ALA A 154 14.12 -0.07 1.54
CA ALA A 154 14.60 1.03 2.39
C ALA A 154 16.12 1.24 2.29
N ASP A 155 16.88 0.17 2.12
CA ASP A 155 18.34 0.14 2.00
C ASP A 155 18.84 -0.01 0.55
N ALA A 156 18.00 0.29 -0.43
CA ALA A 156 18.32 0.13 -1.85
C ALA A 156 19.61 0.85 -2.28
N ASN A 157 19.97 1.94 -1.62
CA ASN A 157 21.18 2.69 -1.93
C ASN A 157 22.48 2.03 -1.42
N ASP A 158 22.40 1.09 -0.48
CA ASP A 158 23.54 0.38 0.09
C ASP A 158 23.86 -0.91 -0.68
N TYR A 159 22.92 -1.41 -1.48
CA TYR A 159 23.10 -2.60 -2.32
C TYR A 159 23.64 -2.22 -3.71
N HIS A 160 24.87 -2.57 -3.95
CA HIS A 160 25.75 -2.09 -5.00
C HIS A 160 25.34 -2.32 -6.46
N ASP A 161 24.21 -2.95 -6.80
CA ASP A 161 24.02 -3.25 -8.24
C ASP A 161 22.61 -3.28 -8.83
N LYS A 162 21.50 -3.12 -8.12
CA LYS A 162 20.22 -3.41 -8.80
C LYS A 162 19.00 -2.56 -8.50
N SER A 163 18.87 -1.83 -7.45
CA SER A 163 17.62 -1.11 -7.20
C SER A 163 17.87 0.37 -6.97
N TYR A 164 17.56 1.14 -7.97
CA TYR A 164 17.57 2.58 -7.80
C TYR A 164 16.13 3.05 -7.88
N ILE A 165 15.53 3.36 -6.73
CA ILE A 165 14.38 4.24 -6.70
C ILE A 165 14.76 5.46 -7.54
N SER A 166 13.94 5.77 -8.54
CA SER A 166 14.21 6.88 -9.44
C SER A 166 14.47 8.16 -8.63
N SER A 167 15.59 8.82 -8.89
CA SER A 167 15.95 10.10 -8.26
C SER A 167 14.87 11.18 -8.44
N LYS A 168 13.93 10.97 -9.36
CA LYS A 168 12.77 11.82 -9.61
C LYS A 168 11.92 12.02 -8.34
N TRP A 169 11.79 10.99 -7.51
CA TRP A 169 10.93 10.98 -6.33
C TRP A 169 11.67 11.28 -5.02
N SER A 170 13.01 11.36 -5.08
CA SER A 170 13.86 11.59 -3.91
C SER A 170 13.42 12.82 -3.12
N GLY A 171 13.27 12.65 -1.80
CA GLY A 171 12.84 13.68 -0.87
C GLY A 171 11.34 13.95 -0.85
N LEU A 172 10.58 13.41 -1.82
CA LEU A 172 9.11 13.50 -1.84
C LEU A 172 8.47 12.18 -1.41
N ILE A 173 8.95 11.06 -1.98
CA ILE A 173 8.57 9.70 -1.59
C ILE A 173 9.82 9.01 -1.05
N THR A 174 9.72 8.48 0.17
CA THR A 174 10.81 7.77 0.83
C THR A 174 10.31 6.40 1.27
N ILE A 175 11.03 5.34 0.86
CA ILE A 175 10.79 3.99 1.35
C ILE A 175 11.56 3.81 2.64
N ILE A 176 10.89 3.31 3.68
CA ILE A 176 11.44 3.09 5.01
C ILE A 176 11.32 1.64 5.48
N GLY A 177 10.69 0.79 4.67
CA GLY A 177 10.59 -0.66 4.83
C GLY A 177 10.00 -1.31 3.57
N PRO A 178 10.24 -2.61 3.37
CA PRO A 178 11.22 -3.46 4.05
C PRO A 178 12.68 -3.14 3.65
N THR A 179 13.64 -3.72 4.37
CA THR A 179 15.01 -3.87 3.88
C THR A 179 15.13 -5.11 3.00
N VAL A 180 16.16 -5.15 2.13
CA VAL A 180 16.43 -6.33 1.27
C VAL A 180 16.60 -7.60 2.10
N ASP A 181 17.35 -7.52 3.21
CA ASP A 181 17.61 -8.69 4.07
C ASP A 181 16.31 -9.19 4.72
N TYR A 182 15.50 -8.29 5.28
CA TYR A 182 14.23 -8.66 5.91
C TYR A 182 13.27 -9.32 4.90
N TYR A 183 13.10 -8.71 3.73
CA TYR A 183 12.27 -9.26 2.65
C TYR A 183 12.75 -10.65 2.22
N SER A 184 14.07 -10.79 1.99
CA SER A 184 14.68 -12.07 1.57
C SER A 184 14.48 -13.20 2.59
N ASP A 185 14.41 -12.88 3.87
CA ASP A 185 14.13 -13.85 4.93
C ASP A 185 12.66 -14.30 4.95
N LEU A 186 11.72 -13.45 4.47
CA LEU A 186 10.28 -13.76 4.38
C LEU A 186 9.94 -14.60 3.15
N VAL A 187 10.57 -14.34 1.99
CA VAL A 187 10.22 -14.96 0.70
C VAL A 187 10.12 -16.49 0.73
N PRO A 188 10.99 -17.25 1.42
CA PRO A 188 10.87 -18.71 1.50
C PRO A 188 9.56 -19.22 2.09
N ASP A 189 8.88 -18.40 2.88
CA ASP A 189 7.65 -18.76 3.57
C ASP A 189 6.38 -18.22 2.90
N PHE A 190 6.48 -17.43 1.83
CA PHE A 190 5.34 -16.86 1.12
C PHE A 190 4.28 -17.91 0.71
N ARG A 191 4.71 -19.11 0.32
CA ARG A 191 3.79 -20.20 -0.02
C ARG A 191 3.16 -20.92 1.17
N ASN A 192 3.74 -20.79 2.35
CA ASN A 192 3.20 -21.41 3.56
C ASN A 192 1.99 -20.67 4.09
N ASP A 193 1.84 -19.40 3.78
CA ASP A 193 0.70 -18.57 4.21
C ASP A 193 -0.61 -19.02 3.57
N LEU A 194 -0.57 -19.58 2.37
CA LEU A 194 -1.76 -20.19 1.75
C LEU A 194 -2.36 -21.35 2.58
N LYS A 195 -1.59 -21.91 3.53
CA LYS A 195 -2.04 -22.99 4.43
C LYS A 195 -2.55 -22.47 5.77
N LYS A 196 -2.31 -21.18 6.09
CA LYS A 196 -2.65 -20.56 7.39
C LYS A 196 -3.99 -19.79 7.38
N LYS A 197 -4.74 -19.82 6.29
CA LYS A 197 -6.07 -19.16 6.17
C LYS A 197 -7.08 -19.54 7.26
N ASP A 198 -6.80 -20.58 8.07
CA ASP A 198 -7.66 -21.00 9.19
C ASP A 198 -7.56 -20.07 10.42
N TYR A 199 -6.60 -19.14 10.49
CA TYR A 199 -6.46 -18.22 11.62
C TYR A 199 -7.30 -16.93 11.47
N GLU A 200 -7.75 -16.60 10.27
CA GLU A 200 -8.60 -15.42 10.00
C GLU A 200 -10.02 -15.56 10.56
N THR A 201 -10.41 -16.74 11.03
CA THR A 201 -11.76 -17.03 11.50
C THR A 201 -12.07 -16.51 12.91
N ASP A 202 -11.06 -16.16 13.72
CA ASP A 202 -11.26 -15.66 15.07
C ASP A 202 -11.54 -14.13 15.14
N GLU A 203 -11.38 -13.39 14.05
CA GLU A 203 -11.71 -11.96 13.98
C GLU A 203 -13.23 -11.69 13.90
N ASN A 204 -14.01 -12.70 13.58
CA ASN A 204 -15.45 -12.61 13.31
C ASN A 204 -16.31 -12.09 14.48
N GLU A 205 -15.81 -11.99 15.70
CA GLU A 205 -16.60 -11.44 16.81
C GLU A 205 -16.82 -9.92 16.73
N ASP A 206 -15.96 -9.19 15.98
CA ASP A 206 -16.05 -7.74 15.83
C ASP A 206 -16.66 -7.28 14.50
N SER A 207 -16.62 -8.13 13.49
CA SER A 207 -17.05 -7.80 12.11
C SER A 207 -18.55 -7.62 11.92
N SER A 208 -19.37 -7.99 12.91
CA SER A 208 -20.84 -7.90 12.83
C SER A 208 -21.43 -6.53 13.17
N VAL A 209 -20.61 -5.56 13.59
CA VAL A 209 -21.10 -4.25 14.03
C VAL A 209 -20.60 -3.15 13.10
N GLU A 210 -21.54 -2.53 12.43
CA GLU A 210 -21.34 -1.38 11.55
C GLU A 210 -20.63 -0.22 12.28
N LEU A 211 -19.65 0.39 11.64
CA LEU A 211 -19.08 1.66 12.09
C LEU A 211 -20.10 2.78 11.84
N THR A 212 -20.23 3.70 12.77
CA THR A 212 -21.10 4.88 12.63
C THR A 212 -20.35 6.13 13.06
N GLU A 213 -20.70 7.25 12.41
CA GLU A 213 -20.13 8.55 12.73
C GLU A 213 -20.30 8.90 14.21
N GLY A 214 -19.25 9.47 14.80
CA GLY A 214 -19.29 9.97 16.18
C GLY A 214 -19.45 8.91 17.26
N GLN A 215 -19.42 7.63 16.91
CA GLN A 215 -19.57 6.56 17.89
C GLN A 215 -18.31 6.35 18.72
N VAL A 216 -18.44 6.27 20.03
CA VAL A 216 -17.37 5.87 20.96
C VAL A 216 -17.47 4.37 21.20
N TYR A 217 -16.41 3.64 20.86
CA TYR A 217 -16.33 2.20 21.09
C TYR A 217 -15.75 1.91 22.48
N SER A 218 -16.34 0.97 23.19
CA SER A 218 -15.90 0.58 24.54
C SER A 218 -14.72 -0.40 24.53
N LYS A 219 -14.41 -1.00 23.41
CA LYS A 219 -13.32 -1.98 23.28
C LYS A 219 -11.95 -1.35 23.41
N THR A 220 -11.06 -2.04 24.11
CA THR A 220 -9.67 -1.65 24.33
C THR A 220 -8.78 -2.56 23.51
N LEU A 221 -7.85 -1.97 22.74
CA LEU A 221 -6.84 -2.71 22.02
C LEU A 221 -5.95 -3.45 23.02
N LYS A 222 -5.92 -4.77 22.89
CA LYS A 222 -5.06 -5.66 23.65
C LYS A 222 -4.03 -6.22 22.69
N ASP A 223 -2.95 -6.72 23.25
CA ASP A 223 -2.01 -7.53 22.49
C ASP A 223 -2.75 -8.77 21.94
N ALA A 224 -2.93 -8.80 20.64
CA ALA A 224 -3.61 -9.87 19.92
C ALA A 224 -2.63 -10.90 19.32
N GLY A 225 -1.32 -10.70 19.56
CA GLY A 225 -0.27 -11.39 18.81
C GLY A 225 0.09 -10.66 17.53
N ASP A 226 0.98 -11.24 16.75
CA ASP A 226 1.45 -10.67 15.48
C ASP A 226 0.66 -11.24 14.32
N ASP A 227 0.59 -10.49 13.22
CA ASP A 227 0.11 -10.98 11.95
C ASP A 227 1.08 -12.06 11.43
N PRO A 228 0.63 -13.31 11.27
CA PRO A 228 1.52 -14.40 10.83
C PRO A 228 1.76 -14.40 9.31
N SER A 229 1.13 -13.50 8.54
CA SER A 229 1.28 -13.45 7.10
C SER A 229 2.62 -12.85 6.70
N THR A 230 3.47 -13.65 6.07
CA THR A 230 4.73 -13.15 5.53
C THR A 230 4.52 -12.22 4.34
N HIS A 231 3.40 -12.34 3.60
CA HIS A 231 3.01 -11.39 2.58
C HIS A 231 2.77 -10.00 3.19
N ASN A 232 1.94 -9.92 4.24
CA ASN A 232 1.67 -8.67 4.92
C ASN A 232 2.94 -8.07 5.54
N GLN A 233 3.75 -8.92 6.20
CA GLN A 233 5.04 -8.49 6.77
C GLN A 233 6.01 -7.96 5.71
N SER A 234 5.87 -8.36 4.44
CA SER A 234 6.70 -7.87 3.33
C SER A 234 6.25 -6.54 2.75
N SER A 235 5.19 -5.93 3.28
CA SER A 235 4.63 -4.69 2.75
C SER A 235 5.64 -3.56 2.67
N VAL A 236 5.66 -2.88 1.53
CA VAL A 236 6.39 -1.63 1.35
C VAL A 236 5.82 -0.56 2.28
N ILE A 237 6.66 -0.03 3.14
CA ILE A 237 6.34 1.09 4.04
C ILE A 237 6.96 2.35 3.46
N LEU A 238 6.13 3.37 3.21
CA LEU A 238 6.60 4.59 2.59
C LEU A 238 6.03 5.85 3.22
N LYS A 239 6.79 6.94 3.09
CA LYS A 239 6.38 8.30 3.42
C LYS A 239 6.25 9.13 2.16
N PHE A 240 5.19 9.92 2.08
CA PHE A 240 5.08 11.06 1.19
C PHE A 240 5.25 12.33 2.03
N VAL A 241 6.21 13.17 1.65
CA VAL A 241 6.57 14.39 2.41
C VAL A 241 6.62 15.57 1.45
N PRO A 242 5.51 16.31 1.28
CA PRO A 242 5.48 17.53 0.48
C PRO A 242 6.19 18.71 1.18
N ASP A 243 6.23 19.87 0.55
CA ASP A 243 7.01 21.03 1.01
C ASP A 243 6.55 21.64 2.36
N ASN A 244 5.37 21.29 2.85
CA ASN A 244 4.90 21.72 4.17
C ASN A 244 5.51 20.89 5.32
N SER A 245 6.31 19.88 4.99
CA SER A 245 6.95 18.95 5.93
C SER A 245 5.99 18.02 6.69
N ASP A 246 4.69 18.01 6.36
CA ASP A 246 3.77 17.03 6.90
C ASP A 246 4.12 15.63 6.36
N VAL A 247 4.09 14.64 7.25
CA VAL A 247 4.40 13.26 6.91
C VAL A 247 3.10 12.50 6.67
N TYR A 248 2.96 11.94 5.49
CA TYR A 248 1.88 11.05 5.09
C TYR A 248 2.45 9.64 5.05
N LEU A 249 2.02 8.79 5.97
CA LEU A 249 2.56 7.44 6.17
C LEU A 249 1.63 6.38 5.58
N PHE A 250 2.17 5.55 4.70
CA PHE A 250 1.48 4.39 4.13
C PHE A 250 2.19 3.12 4.61
N LEU A 251 1.46 2.25 5.30
CA LEU A 251 2.00 1.04 5.90
C LEU A 251 1.67 -0.24 5.10
N GLY A 252 0.93 -0.13 3.98
CA GLY A 252 0.40 -1.32 3.31
C GLY A 252 -0.38 -2.17 4.31
N ASP A 253 -0.08 -3.45 4.37
CA ASP A 253 -0.62 -4.38 5.36
C ASP A 253 0.45 -4.83 6.37
N ALA A 254 1.52 -4.03 6.53
CA ALA A 254 2.63 -4.30 7.43
C ALA A 254 2.15 -4.64 8.85
N GLY A 255 2.69 -5.71 9.39
CA GLY A 255 2.51 -6.08 10.78
C GLY A 255 3.54 -5.42 11.70
N ARG A 256 3.44 -5.71 12.99
CA ARG A 256 4.34 -5.17 14.01
C ARG A 256 5.80 -5.53 13.73
N GLU A 257 6.08 -6.78 13.34
CA GLU A 257 7.44 -7.24 13.02
C GLU A 257 8.06 -6.44 11.88
N ALA A 258 7.28 -6.13 10.83
CA ALA A 258 7.74 -5.31 9.71
C ALA A 258 8.13 -3.90 10.17
N ILE A 259 7.30 -3.27 11.02
CA ILE A 259 7.58 -1.93 11.56
C ILE A 259 8.82 -1.97 12.48
N GLU A 260 8.95 -2.98 13.34
CA GLU A 260 10.08 -3.15 14.25
C GLU A 260 11.38 -3.51 13.53
N SER A 261 11.31 -4.06 12.31
CA SER A 261 12.48 -4.38 11.47
C SER A 261 13.13 -3.17 10.82
N MET A 262 12.46 -2.03 10.80
CA MET A 262 12.99 -0.78 10.23
C MET A 262 14.21 -0.29 11.02
N SER A 263 15.04 0.56 10.39
CA SER A 263 16.12 1.24 11.09
C SER A 263 15.58 2.15 12.19
N GLN A 264 16.38 2.42 13.24
CA GLN A 264 15.97 3.32 14.31
C GLN A 264 15.67 4.73 13.78
N ASP A 265 16.45 5.21 12.82
CA ASP A 265 16.25 6.52 12.19
C ASP A 265 14.91 6.58 11.44
N ASP A 266 14.50 5.48 10.78
CA ASP A 266 13.21 5.38 10.11
C ASP A 266 12.06 5.30 11.10
N ILE A 267 12.21 4.52 12.18
CA ILE A 267 11.24 4.46 13.29
C ILE A 267 11.06 5.86 13.89
N ASP A 268 12.14 6.57 14.19
CA ASP A 268 12.06 7.93 14.76
C ASP A 268 11.40 8.92 13.78
N SER A 269 11.57 8.68 12.47
CA SER A 269 11.02 9.54 11.41
C SER A 269 9.51 9.45 11.20
N ILE A 270 8.86 8.44 11.79
CA ILE A 270 7.39 8.25 11.74
C ILE A 270 6.70 8.68 13.05
N GLN A 271 7.40 9.38 13.91
CA GLN A 271 6.80 9.92 15.12
C GLN A 271 5.98 11.19 14.82
N ASN A 272 4.75 11.25 15.35
CA ASN A 272 3.82 12.38 15.17
C ASN A 272 3.54 12.71 13.68
N VAL A 273 3.12 11.71 12.93
CA VAL A 273 2.77 11.91 11.52
C VAL A 273 1.45 12.68 11.39
N TYR A 274 1.34 13.45 10.31
CA TYR A 274 0.11 14.18 10.03
C TYR A 274 -1.01 13.25 9.58
N TRP A 275 -0.74 12.32 8.67
CA TRP A 275 -1.73 11.42 8.10
C TRP A 275 -1.22 9.96 8.05
N LEU A 276 -2.08 9.03 8.37
CA LEU A 276 -1.78 7.60 8.40
C LEU A 276 -2.80 6.79 7.58
N LYS A 277 -2.33 5.99 6.61
CA LYS A 277 -3.06 4.80 6.16
C LYS A 277 -2.89 3.71 7.21
N VAL A 278 -3.98 3.36 7.90
CA VAL A 278 -3.98 2.31 8.91
C VAL A 278 -3.72 0.95 8.25
N PRO A 279 -2.76 0.15 8.72
CA PRO A 279 -2.40 -1.09 8.03
C PRO A 279 -3.51 -2.14 8.08
N HIS A 280 -3.52 -3.01 7.08
CA HIS A 280 -4.36 -4.20 6.97
C HIS A 280 -5.81 -3.94 7.36
N HIS A 281 -6.43 -2.94 6.71
CA HIS A 281 -7.82 -2.53 6.86
C HIS A 281 -8.28 -2.29 8.31
N GLY A 282 -7.34 -1.97 9.21
CA GLY A 282 -7.59 -1.74 10.63
C GLY A 282 -7.58 -3.01 11.49
N SER A 283 -6.85 -4.02 11.07
CA SER A 283 -6.65 -5.28 11.83
C SER A 283 -5.93 -5.04 13.16
N LYS A 284 -6.36 -5.72 14.22
CA LYS A 284 -5.74 -5.67 15.55
C LYS A 284 -4.42 -6.43 15.65
N TYR A 285 -4.07 -7.23 14.64
CA TYR A 285 -2.82 -8.00 14.60
C TYR A 285 -1.64 -7.21 14.00
N ASN A 286 -1.94 -6.07 13.36
CA ASN A 286 -0.95 -5.28 12.63
C ASN A 286 -0.47 -4.05 13.41
N VAL A 287 -1.19 -3.65 14.46
CA VAL A 287 -0.83 -2.54 15.33
C VAL A 287 -1.17 -2.83 16.80
N ASP A 288 -0.43 -2.21 17.68
CA ASP A 288 -0.73 -2.17 19.12
C ASP A 288 -0.77 -0.72 19.65
N ASN A 289 -0.96 -0.57 20.95
CA ASN A 289 -1.00 0.76 21.56
C ASN A 289 0.34 1.49 21.51
N ASP A 290 1.46 0.78 21.53
CA ASP A 290 2.79 1.39 21.56
C ASP A 290 3.11 1.95 20.17
N ILE A 291 2.83 1.20 19.10
CA ILE A 291 2.96 1.66 17.71
C ILE A 291 2.03 2.86 17.44
N ILE A 292 0.74 2.76 17.83
CA ILE A 292 -0.22 3.87 17.62
C ILE A 292 0.22 5.13 18.37
N ASN A 293 0.68 4.99 19.61
CA ASN A 293 1.16 6.13 20.39
C ASN A 293 2.48 6.71 19.88
N HIS A 294 3.34 5.88 19.27
CA HIS A 294 4.57 6.33 18.65
C HIS A 294 4.29 7.12 17.38
N ILE A 295 3.49 6.54 16.47
CA ILE A 295 3.09 7.19 15.22
C ILE A 295 2.28 8.46 15.51
N HIS A 296 1.38 8.42 16.49
CA HIS A 296 0.55 9.52 16.98
C HIS A 296 -0.03 10.38 15.85
N PRO A 297 -0.83 9.78 14.94
CA PRO A 297 -1.32 10.49 13.77
C PRO A 297 -2.38 11.53 14.12
N GLU A 298 -2.41 12.67 13.40
CA GLU A 298 -3.53 13.63 13.49
C GLU A 298 -4.76 13.11 12.75
N VAL A 299 -4.55 12.44 11.60
CA VAL A 299 -5.59 11.90 10.74
C VAL A 299 -5.27 10.43 10.43
N ALA A 300 -6.27 9.55 10.52
CA ALA A 300 -6.11 8.14 10.21
C ALA A 300 -7.22 7.67 9.25
N TYR A 301 -6.82 7.08 8.12
CA TYR A 301 -7.73 6.54 7.11
C TYR A 301 -7.69 5.02 7.08
N ILE A 302 -8.88 4.41 7.05
CA ILE A 302 -9.09 2.97 7.03
C ILE A 302 -9.85 2.58 5.76
N SER A 303 -9.21 1.81 4.88
CA SER A 303 -9.84 1.14 3.75
C SER A 303 -10.55 -0.11 4.24
N THR A 304 -11.85 -0.18 4.14
CA THR A 304 -12.60 -1.36 4.55
C THR A 304 -14.02 -1.35 3.98
N GLU A 305 -14.63 -2.52 3.88
CA GLU A 305 -16.04 -2.65 3.56
C GLU A 305 -16.94 -2.51 4.80
N LYS A 306 -18.24 -2.36 4.57
CA LYS A 306 -19.24 -2.11 5.62
C LYS A 306 -19.25 -3.15 6.76
N TYR A 307 -18.90 -4.38 6.43
CA TYR A 307 -18.80 -5.51 7.38
C TYR A 307 -17.43 -6.16 7.23
N GLY A 308 -16.38 -5.34 7.18
CA GLY A 308 -15.01 -5.80 6.93
C GLY A 308 -14.53 -6.81 7.96
N HIS A 309 -13.94 -7.88 7.47
CA HIS A 309 -13.47 -8.99 8.31
C HIS A 309 -12.28 -8.60 9.19
N TYR A 310 -11.48 -7.64 8.75
CA TYR A 310 -10.23 -7.25 9.42
C TYR A 310 -10.40 -6.11 10.40
N LEU A 311 -11.40 -5.25 10.19
CA LEU A 311 -11.58 -4.05 10.97
C LEU A 311 -11.84 -4.34 12.46
N SER A 312 -10.96 -3.85 13.31
CA SER A 312 -11.11 -3.90 14.76
C SER A 312 -11.56 -2.56 15.35
N LYS A 313 -12.69 -2.56 16.05
CA LYS A 313 -13.14 -1.39 16.81
C LYS A 313 -12.17 -0.98 17.90
N ALA A 314 -11.35 -1.91 18.40
CA ALA A 314 -10.31 -1.60 19.36
C ALA A 314 -9.21 -0.74 18.73
N VAL A 315 -8.85 -0.97 17.46
CA VAL A 315 -7.91 -0.12 16.70
C VAL A 315 -8.49 1.28 16.50
N VAL A 316 -9.73 1.39 16.03
CA VAL A 316 -10.42 2.69 15.89
C VAL A 316 -10.41 3.46 17.21
N ASN A 317 -10.76 2.78 18.32
CA ASN A 317 -10.79 3.40 19.63
C ASN A 317 -9.41 3.81 20.15
N ALA A 318 -8.35 3.03 19.84
CA ALA A 318 -6.99 3.37 20.20
C ALA A 318 -6.49 4.60 19.44
N LEU A 319 -6.74 4.68 18.12
CA LEU A 319 -6.43 5.84 17.30
C LEU A 319 -7.13 7.12 17.80
N LYS A 320 -8.44 7.03 18.09
CA LYS A 320 -9.19 8.16 18.69
C LYS A 320 -8.66 8.58 20.04
N LYS A 321 -8.22 7.64 20.88
CA LYS A 321 -7.58 7.95 22.17
C LYS A 321 -6.22 8.59 22.03
N ALA A 322 -5.48 8.26 20.98
CA ALA A 322 -4.23 8.92 20.62
C ALA A 322 -4.45 10.34 20.06
N GLY A 323 -5.70 10.72 19.79
CA GLY A 323 -6.06 12.06 19.33
C GLY A 323 -6.36 12.16 17.82
N ALA A 324 -6.33 11.05 17.08
CA ALA A 324 -6.58 11.06 15.65
C ALA A 324 -8.05 11.28 15.29
N ASP A 325 -8.29 12.06 14.23
CA ASP A 325 -9.52 12.02 13.48
C ASP A 325 -9.51 10.78 12.57
N VAL A 326 -10.40 9.81 12.83
CA VAL A 326 -10.43 8.51 12.16
C VAL A 326 -11.53 8.47 11.12
N TYR A 327 -11.19 8.13 9.88
CA TYR A 327 -12.11 8.02 8.75
C TYR A 327 -12.09 6.62 8.15
N SER A 328 -13.19 6.22 7.52
CA SER A 328 -13.31 4.90 6.89
C SER A 328 -14.10 4.97 5.59
N THR A 329 -13.64 4.22 4.57
CA THR A 329 -14.36 4.06 3.29
C THR A 329 -15.71 3.37 3.47
N SER A 330 -15.89 2.54 4.50
CA SER A 330 -17.16 1.87 4.78
C SER A 330 -18.28 2.83 5.16
N VAL A 331 -17.94 4.02 5.67
CA VAL A 331 -18.90 5.07 6.09
C VAL A 331 -18.98 6.18 5.06
N ASN A 332 -17.82 6.63 4.57
CA ASN A 332 -17.73 7.84 3.75
C ASN A 332 -17.70 7.56 2.23
N GLY A 333 -17.55 6.28 1.82
CA GLY A 333 -17.23 5.97 0.42
C GLY A 333 -15.80 6.34 0.06
N SER A 334 -15.52 6.70 -1.19
CA SER A 334 -14.22 7.28 -1.55
C SER A 334 -14.01 8.61 -0.84
N MET A 335 -12.78 8.85 -0.37
CA MET A 335 -12.42 10.03 0.41
C MET A 335 -11.25 10.76 -0.22
N CYS A 336 -11.23 12.07 -0.09
CA CYS A 336 -10.11 12.89 -0.51
C CYS A 336 -9.57 13.69 0.67
N HIS A 337 -8.27 13.57 0.91
CA HIS A 337 -7.54 14.47 1.77
C HIS A 337 -6.77 15.46 0.89
N HIS A 338 -6.98 16.76 1.08
CA HIS A 338 -6.40 17.78 0.20
C HIS A 338 -5.69 18.89 0.97
N HIS A 339 -4.66 19.44 0.34
CA HIS A 339 -3.93 20.60 0.82
C HIS A 339 -3.75 21.61 -0.31
N ASN A 340 -4.37 22.79 -0.19
CA ASN A 340 -4.33 23.88 -1.18
C ASN A 340 -4.71 23.48 -2.61
N THR A 341 -5.56 22.49 -2.77
CA THR A 341 -5.90 21.92 -4.06
C THR A 341 -7.36 22.06 -4.44
N ILE A 342 -7.63 21.48 -5.56
CA ILE A 342 -8.90 21.43 -6.27
C ILE A 342 -9.86 20.52 -5.50
N THR A 343 -11.03 21.00 -5.21
CA THR A 343 -12.13 20.16 -4.76
C THR A 343 -12.71 19.45 -5.98
N HIS A 344 -12.74 18.13 -5.96
CA HIS A 344 -13.45 17.36 -6.97
C HIS A 344 -14.96 17.44 -6.76
N GLU A 345 -15.70 17.63 -7.85
CA GLU A 345 -17.15 17.47 -7.81
C GLU A 345 -17.48 15.99 -7.53
N GLY A 346 -18.38 15.75 -6.58
CA GLY A 346 -18.85 14.39 -6.27
C GLY A 346 -18.35 13.79 -4.96
N TYR A 347 -17.38 14.42 -4.30
CA TYR A 347 -17.06 14.07 -2.92
C TYR A 347 -18.04 14.76 -1.96
N SER A 348 -18.66 13.98 -1.08
CA SER A 348 -19.26 14.52 0.12
C SER A 348 -18.17 14.79 1.15
N THR A 349 -18.36 15.77 2.01
CA THR A 349 -17.48 15.99 3.16
C THR A 349 -17.42 14.72 3.99
N ALA A 350 -16.24 14.14 4.15
CA ALA A 350 -16.04 13.00 5.03
C ALA A 350 -16.21 13.43 6.50
N ASN A 351 -16.87 12.60 7.28
CA ASN A 351 -17.03 12.80 8.71
C ASN A 351 -16.23 11.75 9.48
N PRO A 352 -15.53 12.13 10.56
CA PRO A 352 -14.80 11.17 11.37
C PRO A 352 -15.76 10.21 12.08
N LEU A 353 -15.28 8.98 12.32
CA LEU A 353 -15.98 7.92 13.04
C LEU A 353 -16.32 8.29 14.49
#